data_26d2b71307e74304f20402b48f166eb1
#
_entry.id   26d2b71307e74304f20402b48f166eb1
#
_cell.length_a   1.000
_cell.length_b   1.000
_cell.length_c   1.000
_cell.angle_alpha   90.00
_cell.angle_beta   90.00
_cell.angle_gamma   90.00
#
_symmetry.space_group_name_H-M   'P 1'
#
loop_
_entity.id
_entity.type
_entity.pdbx_description
1 polymer ?
#
loop_
_entity_poly.entity_id
_entity_poly.type
_entity_poly.pdbx_seq_one_letter_code
_entity_poly.pdbx_strand_id
1 'polypeptide(L)'
;MAYLKGERQQANLFPASLEDYVGPEDPVRVYDAFVDQLDFQDLGMILDEQQIGPPEFDPRAMLKLLVYGYAYGIRSCRKLERALHHNVSFMWLLGGLKPDHKTIARFRRDHREGLKQVLKQCVRVCLKLGLIEGNTLFVDGTKMRANAGMRESWSADRCERVLKETDERIEAILKECERTDKEEAEDGSLVSVPEELKEAQALKAKVQSIAEELKKSSKQVFNTTDPDCRHMQGRQGTHAGYNVQTVVDDRHGLIVQSDVVGDVNDRHQLAPQTAQANANLGKPCRTVCADAGYDHNRHWKDVEEQGIAVVVKPNDQGPSGPFTKDQFRFDAQRDCYVCPVGNLLTYRSTDTRSQHRIYSITSAKLCRSCVHRQACTKSWSGRNIARIPFEEIRPIVQARYQSATGQVIYARRQSKVEHPFGHIKRNLGVQAFLLRRLAGVRAEAALLATCFNIARMMTLVGVGTLLPKLRTA
;
A
#
# COMPACT_ATOMS: atom_id res chain seq x y z
N MET A 1 8.41 15.65 -55.65
CA MET A 1 9.00 15.65 -54.29
C MET A 1 9.90 14.44 -54.18
N ALA A 2 11.16 14.63 -53.75
CA ALA A 2 12.08 13.52 -53.54
C ALA A 2 11.85 12.96 -52.11
N TYR A 3 11.71 11.64 -52.00
CA TYR A 3 11.61 10.95 -50.70
C TYR A 3 13.02 10.71 -50.13
N LEU A 4 13.22 10.96 -48.83
CA LEU A 4 14.41 10.53 -48.11
C LEU A 4 14.37 8.99 -47.98
N LYS A 5 15.41 8.31 -48.43
CA LYS A 5 15.56 6.85 -48.34
C LYS A 5 16.63 6.53 -47.32
N GLY A 6 16.34 5.63 -46.38
CA GLY A 6 17.32 5.13 -45.43
C GLY A 6 18.21 4.05 -46.09
N GLU A 7 19.51 4.08 -45.81
CA GLU A 7 20.49 3.08 -46.27
C GLU A 7 20.97 2.27 -45.04
N ARG A 8 20.71 0.96 -45.03
CA ARG A 8 21.09 0.07 -43.93
C ARG A 8 22.54 -0.38 -43.94
N GLN A 9 23.18 -0.30 -45.12
CA GLN A 9 24.54 -0.77 -45.33
C GLN A 9 25.55 0.39 -45.35
N GLN A 10 25.10 1.61 -45.07
CA GLN A 10 26.00 2.77 -45.01
C GLN A 10 27.01 2.55 -43.87
N ALA A 11 28.27 2.43 -44.23
CA ALA A 11 29.38 2.35 -43.29
C ALA A 11 29.76 3.76 -42.82
N ASN A 12 29.92 3.95 -41.53
CA ASN A 12 30.50 5.17 -40.96
C ASN A 12 32.04 5.02 -40.95
N LEU A 13 32.74 6.10 -41.26
CA LEU A 13 34.20 6.13 -41.23
C LEU A 13 34.76 5.89 -39.82
N PHE A 14 34.03 6.39 -38.81
CA PHE A 14 34.27 6.10 -37.39
C PHE A 14 33.03 5.43 -36.80
N PRO A 15 33.18 4.31 -36.06
CA PRO A 15 32.04 3.70 -35.38
C PRO A 15 31.52 4.67 -34.32
N ALA A 16 30.20 4.93 -34.32
CA ALA A 16 29.56 5.74 -33.32
C ALA A 16 29.64 5.08 -31.94
N SER A 17 30.01 5.85 -30.94
CA SER A 17 29.93 5.42 -29.55
C SER A 17 28.47 5.40 -29.07
N LEU A 18 28.16 4.71 -27.96
CA LEU A 18 26.81 4.80 -27.36
C LEU A 18 26.46 6.24 -26.95
N GLU A 19 27.46 7.05 -26.59
CA GLU A 19 27.30 8.45 -26.22
C GLU A 19 26.75 9.31 -27.38
N ASP A 20 27.10 9.00 -28.61
CA ASP A 20 26.67 9.75 -29.80
C ASP A 20 25.17 9.57 -30.10
N TYR A 21 24.55 8.51 -29.58
CA TYR A 21 23.15 8.20 -29.81
C TYR A 21 22.22 8.81 -28.73
N VAL A 22 22.75 9.29 -27.61
CA VAL A 22 21.98 9.85 -26.51
C VAL A 22 22.24 11.33 -26.36
N GLY A 23 21.27 12.14 -26.73
CA GLY A 23 21.39 13.61 -26.66
C GLY A 23 21.71 14.14 -25.26
N PRO A 24 22.27 15.36 -25.15
CA PRO A 24 22.64 15.94 -23.85
C PRO A 24 21.45 16.18 -22.90
N GLU A 25 20.26 16.36 -23.46
CA GLU A 25 19.01 16.55 -22.68
C GLU A 25 18.09 15.32 -22.73
N ASP A 26 18.62 14.14 -23.09
CA ASP A 26 17.83 12.92 -23.01
C ASP A 26 17.47 12.62 -21.55
N PRO A 27 16.20 12.32 -21.24
CA PRO A 27 15.76 11.98 -19.89
C PRO A 27 16.55 10.86 -19.21
N VAL A 28 17.12 9.91 -19.98
CA VAL A 28 17.92 8.82 -19.43
C VAL A 28 19.09 9.32 -18.58
N ARG A 29 19.68 10.48 -18.96
CA ARG A 29 20.79 11.11 -18.23
C ARG A 29 20.38 11.59 -16.83
N VAL A 30 19.11 11.98 -16.65
CA VAL A 30 18.58 12.35 -15.33
C VAL A 30 18.51 11.14 -14.42
N TYR A 31 18.05 10.00 -14.94
CA TYR A 31 17.99 8.76 -14.17
C TYR A 31 19.39 8.24 -13.81
N ASP A 32 20.33 8.36 -14.73
CA ASP A 32 21.74 8.05 -14.52
C ASP A 32 22.33 8.89 -13.39
N ALA A 33 22.29 10.21 -13.54
CA ALA A 33 22.79 11.15 -12.54
C ALA A 33 22.08 11.03 -11.18
N PHE A 34 20.78 10.75 -11.18
CA PHE A 34 20.03 10.54 -9.94
C PHE A 34 20.56 9.33 -9.15
N VAL A 35 20.77 8.20 -9.81
CA VAL A 35 21.25 6.98 -9.14
C VAL A 35 22.69 7.17 -8.65
N ASP A 36 23.51 7.92 -9.38
CA ASP A 36 24.89 8.22 -8.97
C ASP A 36 24.99 9.09 -7.70
N GLN A 37 23.92 9.83 -7.36
CA GLN A 37 23.82 10.62 -6.12
C GLN A 37 23.46 9.78 -4.88
N LEU A 38 23.02 8.55 -5.07
CA LEU A 38 22.53 7.73 -3.96
C LEU A 38 23.69 7.17 -3.12
N ASP A 39 23.50 7.16 -1.83
CA ASP A 39 24.39 6.48 -0.88
C ASP A 39 24.08 4.98 -0.85
N PHE A 40 24.92 4.20 -1.53
CA PHE A 40 24.79 2.75 -1.64
C PHE A 40 25.06 2.01 -0.34
N GLN A 41 25.83 2.60 0.60
CA GLN A 41 26.01 2.04 1.94
C GLN A 41 24.72 2.15 2.76
N ASP A 42 24.04 3.31 2.73
CA ASP A 42 22.73 3.51 3.37
C ASP A 42 21.65 2.60 2.75
N LEU A 43 21.79 2.24 1.47
CA LEU A 43 20.92 1.27 0.80
C LEU A 43 21.24 -0.18 1.15
N GLY A 44 22.35 -0.46 1.88
CA GLY A 44 22.83 -1.82 2.14
C GLY A 44 23.26 -2.58 0.88
N MET A 45 23.63 -1.84 -0.17
CA MET A 45 24.17 -2.38 -1.42
C MET A 45 25.67 -2.17 -1.42
N ILE A 46 26.42 -3.18 -1.00
CA ILE A 46 27.87 -3.09 -0.86
C ILE A 46 28.51 -3.04 -2.25
N LEU A 47 29.37 -2.05 -2.46
CA LEU A 47 30.25 -1.93 -3.63
C LEU A 47 31.63 -2.42 -3.19
N ASP A 48 31.85 -3.73 -3.21
CA ASP A 48 33.15 -4.32 -2.84
C ASP A 48 33.91 -4.68 -4.14
N GLU A 49 34.87 -3.83 -4.48
CA GLU A 49 35.74 -4.04 -5.64
C GLU A 49 36.75 -5.18 -5.43
N GLN A 50 36.93 -5.65 -4.19
CA GLN A 50 37.89 -6.69 -3.83
C GLN A 50 37.22 -8.06 -3.63
N GLN A 51 35.94 -8.20 -3.97
CA GLN A 51 35.20 -9.45 -3.80
C GLN A 51 35.82 -10.57 -4.61
N ILE A 52 36.23 -11.63 -3.94
CA ILE A 52 36.78 -12.84 -4.57
C ILE A 52 35.61 -13.67 -5.12
N GLY A 53 35.60 -13.94 -6.42
CA GLY A 53 34.56 -14.76 -7.05
C GLY A 53 34.33 -14.38 -8.53
N PRO A 54 33.34 -14.98 -9.18
CA PRO A 54 32.95 -14.55 -10.53
C PRO A 54 32.43 -13.11 -10.47
N PRO A 55 32.76 -12.26 -11.47
CA PRO A 55 32.38 -10.85 -11.46
C PRO A 55 30.86 -10.69 -11.41
N GLU A 56 30.38 -9.91 -10.45
CA GLU A 56 28.98 -9.52 -10.33
C GLU A 56 28.74 -8.21 -11.09
N PHE A 57 27.47 -7.97 -11.47
CA PHE A 57 27.09 -6.68 -12.05
C PHE A 57 27.09 -5.60 -10.96
N ASP A 58 27.65 -4.45 -11.27
CA ASP A 58 27.63 -3.28 -10.39
C ASP A 58 26.19 -2.99 -9.90
N PRO A 59 25.95 -2.95 -8.58
CA PRO A 59 24.65 -2.59 -8.03
C PRO A 59 24.10 -1.25 -8.51
N ARG A 60 24.96 -0.28 -8.84
CA ARG A 60 24.54 1.00 -9.44
C ARG A 60 23.93 0.79 -10.81
N ALA A 61 24.59 0.04 -11.69
CA ALA A 61 24.07 -0.29 -13.00
C ALA A 61 22.73 -1.05 -12.92
N MET A 62 22.63 -1.99 -11.98
CA MET A 62 21.39 -2.75 -11.74
C MET A 62 20.25 -1.86 -11.23
N LEU A 63 20.54 -0.91 -10.33
CA LEU A 63 19.56 0.05 -9.83
C LEU A 63 19.12 1.03 -10.92
N LYS A 64 20.07 1.55 -11.74
CA LYS A 64 19.79 2.38 -12.93
C LYS A 64 18.80 1.67 -13.85
N LEU A 65 19.06 0.39 -14.17
CA LEU A 65 18.19 -0.44 -14.99
C LEU A 65 16.77 -0.54 -14.43
N LEU A 66 16.63 -0.79 -13.13
CA LEU A 66 15.32 -0.92 -12.48
C LEU A 66 14.57 0.40 -12.49
N VAL A 67 15.18 1.49 -12.03
CA VAL A 67 14.53 2.81 -11.93
C VAL A 67 14.12 3.30 -13.32
N TYR A 68 15.01 3.24 -14.31
CA TYR A 68 14.68 3.66 -15.68
C TYR A 68 13.61 2.77 -16.31
N GLY A 69 13.74 1.44 -16.14
CA GLY A 69 12.74 0.50 -16.65
C GLY A 69 11.34 0.75 -16.07
N TYR A 70 11.23 0.94 -14.76
CA TYR A 70 9.95 1.24 -14.09
C TYR A 70 9.36 2.57 -14.57
N ALA A 71 10.19 3.59 -14.78
CA ALA A 71 9.76 4.89 -15.29
C ALA A 71 9.15 4.80 -16.72
N TYR A 72 9.59 3.83 -17.51
CA TYR A 72 9.05 3.56 -18.85
C TYR A 72 8.06 2.39 -18.90
N GLY A 73 7.52 1.97 -17.74
CA GLY A 73 6.52 0.90 -17.65
C GLY A 73 7.07 -0.51 -17.89
N ILE A 74 8.40 -0.65 -17.99
CA ILE A 74 9.07 -1.94 -18.21
C ILE A 74 9.50 -2.54 -16.87
N ARG A 75 8.60 -3.31 -16.21
CA ARG A 75 8.84 -3.91 -14.89
C ARG A 75 9.26 -5.38 -14.95
N SER A 76 8.98 -6.08 -16.05
CA SER A 76 9.33 -7.50 -16.25
C SER A 76 10.81 -7.67 -16.50
N CYS A 77 11.49 -8.56 -15.76
CA CYS A 77 12.92 -8.84 -15.94
C CYS A 77 13.27 -9.29 -17.37
N ARG A 78 12.41 -10.12 -18.00
CA ARG A 78 12.60 -10.54 -19.40
C ARG A 78 12.46 -9.39 -20.39
N LYS A 79 11.55 -8.43 -20.11
CA LYS A 79 11.41 -7.24 -20.96
C LYS A 79 12.59 -6.28 -20.76
N LEU A 80 13.12 -6.16 -19.53
CA LEU A 80 14.32 -5.39 -19.24
C LEU A 80 15.55 -5.99 -19.96
N GLU A 81 15.78 -7.29 -19.86
CA GLU A 81 16.81 -7.99 -20.60
C GLU A 81 16.68 -7.71 -22.10
N ARG A 82 15.48 -7.85 -22.67
CA ARG A 82 15.25 -7.53 -24.09
C ARG A 82 15.54 -6.07 -24.42
N ALA A 83 15.18 -5.13 -23.54
CA ALA A 83 15.46 -3.71 -23.77
C ALA A 83 16.96 -3.40 -23.85
N LEU A 84 17.80 -4.11 -23.09
CA LEU A 84 19.26 -4.00 -23.15
C LEU A 84 19.86 -4.45 -24.48
N HIS A 85 19.12 -5.18 -25.30
CA HIS A 85 19.54 -5.61 -26.62
C HIS A 85 18.97 -4.77 -27.77
N HIS A 86 17.91 -4.00 -27.54
CA HIS A 86 17.15 -3.36 -28.61
C HIS A 86 16.86 -1.87 -28.40
N ASN A 87 17.19 -1.30 -27.22
CA ASN A 87 16.92 0.09 -26.91
C ASN A 87 18.23 0.81 -26.54
N VAL A 88 18.57 1.82 -27.31
CA VAL A 88 19.84 2.54 -27.17
C VAL A 88 19.99 3.22 -25.81
N SER A 89 18.94 3.81 -25.27
CA SER A 89 19.01 4.47 -23.95
C SER A 89 19.30 3.46 -22.83
N PHE A 90 18.75 2.23 -22.91
CA PHE A 90 19.09 1.16 -21.96
C PHE A 90 20.52 0.64 -22.15
N MET A 91 20.99 0.54 -23.40
CA MET A 91 22.38 0.16 -23.69
C MET A 91 23.35 1.20 -23.14
N TRP A 92 23.06 2.48 -23.38
CA TRP A 92 23.84 3.60 -22.88
C TRP A 92 23.90 3.61 -21.35
N LEU A 93 22.74 3.46 -20.69
CA LEU A 93 22.60 3.53 -19.24
C LEU A 93 23.47 2.47 -18.52
N LEU A 94 23.63 1.30 -19.11
CA LEU A 94 24.45 0.22 -18.58
C LEU A 94 25.85 0.12 -19.20
N GLY A 95 26.26 1.06 -20.05
CA GLY A 95 27.55 1.00 -20.72
C GLY A 95 27.75 -0.26 -21.56
N GLY A 96 26.68 -0.79 -22.14
CA GLY A 96 26.70 -2.02 -22.93
C GLY A 96 26.58 -3.33 -22.13
N LEU A 97 26.53 -3.29 -20.81
CA LEU A 97 26.30 -4.49 -19.99
C LEU A 97 24.89 -5.08 -20.24
N LYS A 98 24.80 -6.40 -20.22
CA LYS A 98 23.56 -7.14 -20.54
C LYS A 98 23.25 -8.22 -19.50
N PRO A 99 22.86 -7.85 -18.27
CA PRO A 99 22.41 -8.84 -17.28
C PRO A 99 21.19 -9.60 -17.78
N ASP A 100 21.17 -10.90 -17.54
CA ASP A 100 20.04 -11.76 -17.89
C ASP A 100 18.87 -11.55 -16.91
N HIS A 101 17.68 -12.02 -17.29
CA HIS A 101 16.48 -11.86 -16.48
C HIS A 101 16.56 -12.55 -15.10
N LYS A 102 17.37 -13.60 -14.94
CA LYS A 102 17.57 -14.29 -13.66
C LYS A 102 18.39 -13.42 -12.72
N THR A 103 19.46 -12.81 -13.22
CA THR A 103 20.32 -11.87 -12.49
C THR A 103 19.51 -10.64 -12.06
N ILE A 104 18.72 -10.05 -12.95
CA ILE A 104 17.83 -8.91 -12.64
C ILE A 104 16.82 -9.32 -11.54
N ALA A 105 16.23 -10.51 -11.64
CA ALA A 105 15.28 -10.99 -10.65
C ALA A 105 15.94 -11.28 -9.30
N ARG A 106 17.16 -11.84 -9.28
CA ARG A 106 17.96 -12.09 -8.09
C ARG A 106 18.29 -10.78 -7.39
N PHE A 107 18.86 -9.81 -8.10
CA PHE A 107 19.18 -8.50 -7.56
C PHE A 107 17.97 -7.84 -6.89
N ARG A 108 16.82 -7.81 -7.56
CA ARG A 108 15.59 -7.24 -7.03
C ARG A 108 15.06 -7.98 -5.79
N ARG A 109 15.27 -9.31 -5.72
CA ARG A 109 14.88 -10.11 -4.56
C ARG A 109 15.79 -9.86 -3.36
N ASP A 110 17.08 -9.81 -3.61
CA ASP A 110 18.09 -9.78 -2.54
C ASP A 110 18.24 -8.37 -1.95
N HIS A 111 17.94 -7.30 -2.71
CA HIS A 111 18.05 -5.90 -2.28
C HIS A 111 16.69 -5.23 -1.98
N ARG A 112 15.65 -5.98 -1.55
CA ARG A 112 14.31 -5.41 -1.32
C ARG A 112 14.29 -4.24 -0.33
N GLU A 113 15.03 -4.35 0.76
CA GLU A 113 15.08 -3.29 1.77
C GLU A 113 15.81 -2.05 1.24
N GLY A 114 16.91 -2.22 0.53
CA GLY A 114 17.60 -1.12 -0.14
C GLY A 114 16.70 -0.43 -1.18
N LEU A 115 16.01 -1.19 -2.00
CA LEU A 115 15.07 -0.65 -3.00
C LEU A 115 13.94 0.17 -2.35
N LYS A 116 13.48 -0.22 -1.16
CA LYS A 116 12.52 0.55 -0.37
C LYS A 116 13.11 1.89 0.09
N GLN A 117 14.40 1.94 0.45
CA GLN A 117 15.08 3.16 0.92
C GLN A 117 15.38 4.16 -0.22
N VAL A 118 15.34 3.74 -1.49
CA VAL A 118 15.57 4.64 -2.64
C VAL A 118 14.63 5.85 -2.62
N LEU A 119 13.35 5.65 -2.26
CA LEU A 119 12.40 6.76 -2.15
C LEU A 119 12.83 7.78 -1.08
N LYS A 120 13.33 7.33 0.07
CA LYS A 120 13.81 8.22 1.14
C LYS A 120 14.96 9.09 0.65
N GLN A 121 15.91 8.51 -0.07
CA GLN A 121 17.02 9.29 -0.64
C GLN A 121 16.53 10.24 -1.75
N CYS A 122 15.56 9.82 -2.58
CA CYS A 122 14.91 10.69 -3.56
C CYS A 122 14.25 11.91 -2.90
N VAL A 123 13.56 11.72 -1.77
CA VAL A 123 12.96 12.81 -0.99
C VAL A 123 14.03 13.78 -0.48
N ARG A 124 15.16 13.28 -0.01
CA ARG A 124 16.29 14.12 0.43
C ARG A 124 16.88 14.95 -0.71
N VAL A 125 17.01 14.36 -1.90
CA VAL A 125 17.41 15.10 -3.11
C VAL A 125 16.38 16.20 -3.44
N CYS A 126 15.09 15.88 -3.41
CA CYS A 126 14.02 16.87 -3.63
C CYS A 126 14.05 18.01 -2.60
N LEU A 127 14.37 17.72 -1.34
CA LEU A 127 14.55 18.74 -0.29
C LEU A 127 15.74 19.65 -0.58
N LYS A 128 16.90 19.09 -0.92
CA LYS A 128 18.10 19.85 -1.30
C LYS A 128 17.86 20.78 -2.49
N LEU A 129 17.06 20.32 -3.46
CA LEU A 129 16.66 21.09 -4.61
C LEU A 129 15.55 22.13 -4.32
N GLY A 130 15.02 22.20 -3.09
CA GLY A 130 13.95 23.11 -2.70
C GLY A 130 12.60 22.77 -3.33
N LEU A 131 12.39 21.55 -3.80
CA LEU A 131 11.15 21.10 -4.43
C LEU A 131 10.12 20.55 -3.45
N ILE A 132 10.55 20.17 -2.26
CA ILE A 132 9.70 19.76 -1.13
C ILE A 132 9.89 20.75 0.02
N GLU A 133 8.81 21.18 0.64
CA GLU A 133 8.85 22.02 1.85
C GLU A 133 8.64 21.19 3.11
N GLY A 134 7.80 20.17 3.06
CA GLY A 134 7.47 19.32 4.20
C GLY A 134 6.65 20.00 5.29
N ASN A 135 5.99 21.13 5.00
CA ASN A 135 5.18 21.86 5.98
C ASN A 135 3.76 21.30 6.09
N THR A 136 3.10 21.11 4.96
CA THR A 136 1.77 20.51 4.87
C THR A 136 1.84 19.23 4.05
N LEU A 137 1.37 18.15 4.62
CA LEU A 137 1.36 16.83 3.99
C LEU A 137 -0.07 16.33 3.78
N PHE A 138 -0.29 15.68 2.66
CA PHE A 138 -1.56 15.03 2.33
C PHE A 138 -1.38 13.52 2.36
N VAL A 139 -2.18 12.81 3.16
CA VAL A 139 -2.18 11.35 3.24
C VAL A 139 -3.39 10.80 2.52
N ASP A 140 -3.18 9.80 1.67
CA ASP A 140 -4.26 9.10 0.99
C ASP A 140 -3.87 7.65 0.67
N GLY A 141 -4.89 6.80 0.51
CA GLY A 141 -4.73 5.40 0.22
C GLY A 141 -5.39 4.98 -1.10
N THR A 142 -4.81 4.00 -1.77
CA THR A 142 -5.43 3.40 -2.94
C THR A 142 -5.29 1.89 -2.95
N LYS A 143 -6.37 1.21 -3.36
CA LYS A 143 -6.34 -0.26 -3.52
C LYS A 143 -5.68 -0.61 -4.85
N MET A 144 -4.67 -1.49 -4.80
CA MET A 144 -3.99 -2.02 -5.97
C MET A 144 -4.05 -3.55 -5.97
N ARG A 145 -4.22 -4.13 -7.15
CA ARG A 145 -4.29 -5.59 -7.30
C ARG A 145 -2.94 -6.23 -6.99
N ALA A 146 -2.98 -7.36 -6.29
CA ALA A 146 -1.84 -8.26 -6.12
C ALA A 146 -1.60 -9.09 -7.39
N ASN A 147 -0.41 -9.66 -7.51
CA ASN A 147 -0.10 -10.68 -8.52
C ASN A 147 -0.63 -12.05 -8.05
N ALA A 148 -1.95 -12.12 -7.85
CA ALA A 148 -2.64 -13.30 -7.33
C ALA A 148 -4.09 -13.34 -7.83
N GLY A 149 -4.54 -14.52 -8.21
CA GLY A 149 -5.93 -14.74 -8.64
C GLY A 149 -6.87 -14.94 -7.45
N MET A 150 -8.12 -14.53 -7.59
CA MET A 150 -9.17 -14.76 -6.57
C MET A 150 -9.48 -16.26 -6.38
N ARG A 151 -9.29 -17.09 -7.40
CA ARG A 151 -9.50 -18.54 -7.34
C ARG A 151 -8.57 -19.22 -6.34
N GLU A 152 -7.39 -18.66 -6.12
CA GLU A 152 -6.40 -19.11 -5.17
C GLU A 152 -6.65 -18.63 -3.73
N SER A 153 -7.77 -17.95 -3.49
CA SER A 153 -8.17 -17.44 -2.17
C SER A 153 -9.09 -18.44 -1.47
N TRP A 154 -8.78 -18.73 -0.22
CA TRP A 154 -9.45 -19.71 0.63
C TRP A 154 -9.99 -19.03 1.90
N SER A 155 -11.27 -19.25 2.19
CA SER A 155 -11.90 -18.91 3.47
C SER A 155 -12.09 -20.19 4.31
N ALA A 156 -12.38 -20.03 5.60
CA ALA A 156 -12.69 -21.17 6.48
C ALA A 156 -13.83 -22.02 5.92
N ASP A 157 -14.93 -21.37 5.53
CA ASP A 157 -16.12 -22.06 4.97
C ASP A 157 -15.78 -22.83 3.67
N ARG A 158 -14.93 -22.26 2.82
CA ARG A 158 -14.47 -22.94 1.61
C ARG A 158 -13.60 -24.15 1.96
N CYS A 159 -12.72 -24.02 2.94
CA CYS A 159 -11.90 -25.15 3.39
C CYS A 159 -12.76 -26.29 3.93
N GLU A 160 -13.72 -25.99 4.80
CA GLU A 160 -14.64 -26.99 5.37
C GLU A 160 -15.43 -27.71 4.29
N ARG A 161 -16.00 -26.96 3.34
CA ARG A 161 -16.76 -27.56 2.23
C ARG A 161 -15.89 -28.48 1.38
N VAL A 162 -14.71 -28.02 0.97
CA VAL A 162 -13.82 -28.82 0.11
C VAL A 162 -13.28 -30.04 0.86
N LEU A 163 -12.99 -29.94 2.16
CA LEU A 163 -12.59 -31.07 2.97
C LEU A 163 -13.70 -32.12 3.02
N LYS A 164 -14.94 -31.72 3.28
CA LYS A 164 -16.09 -32.62 3.30
C LYS A 164 -16.29 -33.32 1.94
N GLU A 165 -16.32 -32.56 0.85
CA GLU A 165 -16.46 -33.10 -0.51
C GLU A 165 -15.31 -34.06 -0.87
N THR A 166 -14.08 -33.77 -0.39
CA THR A 166 -12.91 -34.63 -0.63
C THR A 166 -12.97 -35.89 0.20
N ASP A 167 -13.43 -35.82 1.46
CA ASP A 167 -13.61 -37.01 2.31
C ASP A 167 -14.67 -37.95 1.75
N GLU A 168 -15.82 -37.40 1.31
CA GLU A 168 -16.88 -38.18 0.65
C GLU A 168 -16.35 -38.87 -0.63
N ARG A 169 -15.50 -38.17 -1.41
CA ARG A 169 -14.87 -38.75 -2.62
C ARG A 169 -13.87 -39.83 -2.27
N ILE A 170 -13.03 -39.65 -1.26
CA ILE A 170 -12.09 -40.69 -0.77
C ILE A 170 -12.85 -41.93 -0.34
N GLU A 171 -13.92 -41.79 0.46
CA GLU A 171 -14.75 -42.91 0.88
C GLU A 171 -15.39 -43.67 -0.30
N ALA A 172 -15.86 -42.92 -1.31
CA ALA A 172 -16.45 -43.50 -2.51
C ALA A 172 -15.41 -44.34 -3.30
N ILE A 173 -14.20 -43.79 -3.48
CA ILE A 173 -13.10 -44.50 -4.15
C ILE A 173 -12.70 -45.77 -3.39
N LEU A 174 -12.58 -45.68 -2.05
CA LEU A 174 -12.23 -46.84 -1.22
C LEU A 174 -13.30 -47.95 -1.30
N LYS A 175 -14.58 -47.58 -1.26
CA LYS A 175 -15.69 -48.55 -1.44
C LYS A 175 -15.67 -49.22 -2.81
N GLU A 176 -15.35 -48.45 -3.85
CA GLU A 176 -15.20 -49.02 -5.20
C GLU A 176 -14.02 -49.97 -5.30
N CYS A 177 -12.86 -49.61 -4.71
CA CYS A 177 -11.70 -50.48 -4.62
C CYS A 177 -12.06 -51.79 -3.86
N GLU A 178 -12.74 -51.70 -2.70
CA GLU A 178 -13.17 -52.89 -1.94
C GLU A 178 -14.13 -53.79 -2.71
N ARG A 179 -14.99 -53.23 -3.57
CA ARG A 179 -15.88 -53.96 -4.44
C ARG A 179 -15.08 -54.71 -5.52
N THR A 180 -14.17 -53.98 -6.19
CA THR A 180 -13.29 -54.55 -7.23
C THR A 180 -12.39 -55.65 -6.66
N ASP A 181 -11.77 -55.44 -5.49
CA ASP A 181 -10.93 -56.44 -4.81
C ASP A 181 -11.70 -57.72 -4.45
N LYS A 182 -13.00 -57.60 -4.10
CA LYS A 182 -13.84 -58.79 -3.85
C LYS A 182 -14.20 -59.54 -5.13
N GLU A 183 -14.35 -58.82 -6.23
CA GLU A 183 -14.62 -59.40 -7.55
C GLU A 183 -13.36 -60.02 -8.18
N GLU A 184 -12.14 -59.48 -7.89
CA GLU A 184 -10.85 -59.93 -8.40
C GLU A 184 -10.11 -60.91 -7.47
N ALA A 185 -10.63 -61.20 -6.27
CA ALA A 185 -9.98 -62.09 -5.28
C ALA A 185 -9.70 -63.52 -5.80
N GLU A 186 -10.20 -63.90 -6.97
CA GLU A 186 -9.94 -65.18 -7.63
C GLU A 186 -8.68 -65.15 -8.53
N ASP A 187 -8.08 -63.96 -8.88
CA ASP A 187 -7.03 -63.88 -9.92
C ASP A 187 -5.63 -63.40 -9.42
N GLY A 188 -5.43 -63.13 -8.13
CA GLY A 188 -4.08 -62.88 -7.56
C GLY A 188 -3.33 -61.66 -8.09
N SER A 189 -4.02 -60.62 -8.56
CA SER A 189 -3.43 -59.39 -9.10
C SER A 189 -2.96 -58.42 -8.01
N LEU A 190 -1.82 -57.74 -8.22
CA LEU A 190 -1.30 -56.69 -7.32
C LEU A 190 -2.20 -55.47 -7.37
N VAL A 191 -2.80 -55.11 -6.25
CA VAL A 191 -3.65 -53.89 -6.11
C VAL A 191 -2.81 -52.65 -6.32
N SER A 192 -3.08 -51.92 -7.38
CA SER A 192 -2.52 -50.59 -7.61
C SER A 192 -3.43 -49.54 -7.01
N VAL A 193 -2.91 -48.68 -6.12
CA VAL A 193 -3.67 -47.56 -5.56
C VAL A 193 -4.09 -46.60 -6.69
N PRO A 194 -5.39 -46.35 -6.90
CA PRO A 194 -5.85 -45.49 -7.98
C PRO A 194 -5.21 -44.11 -7.91
N GLU A 195 -4.80 -43.58 -9.05
CA GLU A 195 -4.22 -42.23 -9.15
C GLU A 195 -5.15 -41.17 -8.56
N GLU A 196 -6.46 -41.34 -8.74
CA GLU A 196 -7.50 -40.51 -8.17
C GLU A 196 -7.49 -40.44 -6.64
N LEU A 197 -7.16 -41.53 -5.96
CA LEU A 197 -7.04 -41.57 -4.50
C LEU A 197 -5.85 -40.75 -4.04
N LYS A 198 -4.71 -40.86 -4.72
CA LYS A 198 -3.51 -40.06 -4.43
C LYS A 198 -3.77 -38.57 -4.63
N GLU A 199 -4.45 -38.19 -5.72
CA GLU A 199 -4.84 -36.78 -5.97
C GLU A 199 -5.80 -36.25 -4.89
N ALA A 200 -6.82 -37.04 -4.50
CA ALA A 200 -7.76 -36.65 -3.46
C ALA A 200 -7.07 -36.50 -2.09
N GLN A 201 -6.17 -37.40 -1.72
CA GLN A 201 -5.37 -37.29 -0.49
C GLN A 201 -4.43 -36.08 -0.51
N ALA A 202 -3.78 -35.80 -1.64
CA ALA A 202 -2.94 -34.62 -1.80
C ALA A 202 -3.75 -33.30 -1.68
N LEU A 203 -4.96 -33.27 -2.27
CA LEU A 203 -5.87 -32.12 -2.11
C LEU A 203 -6.30 -31.93 -0.65
N LYS A 204 -6.67 -33.02 0.04
CA LYS A 204 -7.03 -32.98 1.47
C LYS A 204 -5.89 -32.40 2.32
N ALA A 205 -4.68 -32.89 2.15
CA ALA A 205 -3.50 -32.42 2.89
C ALA A 205 -3.23 -30.94 2.61
N LYS A 206 -3.34 -30.50 1.35
CA LYS A 206 -3.20 -29.09 0.96
C LYS A 206 -4.25 -28.20 1.64
N VAL A 207 -5.52 -28.62 1.63
CA VAL A 207 -6.61 -27.82 2.22
C VAL A 207 -6.51 -27.77 3.75
N GLN A 208 -6.09 -28.87 4.38
CA GLN A 208 -5.82 -28.91 5.83
C GLN A 208 -4.71 -27.92 6.22
N SER A 209 -3.59 -27.89 5.49
CA SER A 209 -2.52 -26.93 5.71
C SER A 209 -3.01 -25.48 5.58
N ILE A 210 -3.84 -25.18 4.58
CA ILE A 210 -4.45 -23.84 4.41
C ILE A 210 -5.37 -23.49 5.59
N ALA A 211 -6.18 -24.42 6.06
CA ALA A 211 -7.07 -24.21 7.20
C ALA A 211 -6.30 -23.92 8.49
N GLU A 212 -5.16 -24.60 8.70
CA GLU A 212 -4.25 -24.31 9.82
C GLU A 212 -3.63 -22.93 9.73
N GLU A 213 -3.17 -22.51 8.55
CA GLU A 213 -2.63 -21.16 8.32
C GLU A 213 -3.68 -20.08 8.56
N LEU A 214 -4.93 -20.29 8.14
CA LEU A 214 -6.04 -19.39 8.44
C LEU A 214 -6.27 -19.23 9.96
N LYS A 215 -6.26 -20.35 10.70
CA LYS A 215 -6.40 -20.34 12.17
C LYS A 215 -5.25 -19.59 12.85
N LYS A 216 -3.99 -19.87 12.45
CA LYS A 216 -2.78 -19.24 13.02
C LYS A 216 -2.72 -17.73 12.71
N SER A 217 -3.09 -17.33 11.53
CA SER A 217 -2.92 -15.94 11.05
C SER A 217 -4.08 -15.01 11.41
N SER A 218 -5.17 -15.52 12.02
CA SER A 218 -6.41 -14.77 12.28
C SER A 218 -6.98 -14.04 11.03
N LYS A 219 -6.65 -14.52 9.85
CA LYS A 219 -7.10 -13.96 8.57
C LYS A 219 -8.46 -14.54 8.22
N GLN A 220 -9.33 -13.72 7.64
CA GLN A 220 -10.60 -14.20 7.08
C GLN A 220 -10.41 -14.98 5.78
N VAL A 221 -9.37 -14.64 5.02
CA VAL A 221 -9.04 -15.25 3.74
C VAL A 221 -7.53 -15.39 3.60
N PHE A 222 -7.09 -16.52 3.06
CA PHE A 222 -5.71 -16.84 2.73
C PHE A 222 -5.59 -17.08 1.22
N ASN A 223 -4.59 -16.46 0.58
CA ASN A 223 -4.32 -16.71 -0.84
C ASN A 223 -3.03 -17.52 -0.98
N THR A 224 -3.11 -18.64 -1.67
CA THR A 224 -1.97 -19.58 -1.82
C THR A 224 -0.85 -19.03 -2.71
N THR A 225 -1.16 -18.13 -3.63
CA THR A 225 -0.18 -17.49 -4.53
C THR A 225 0.55 -16.32 -3.86
N ASP A 226 -0.18 -15.51 -3.08
CA ASP A 226 0.37 -14.38 -2.33
C ASP A 226 -0.28 -14.32 -0.93
N PRO A 227 0.36 -14.95 0.08
CA PRO A 227 -0.18 -15.06 1.43
C PRO A 227 -0.42 -13.73 2.15
N ASP A 228 0.25 -12.66 1.73
CA ASP A 228 0.15 -11.35 2.38
C ASP A 228 -0.96 -10.47 1.82
N CYS A 229 -1.47 -10.77 0.61
CA CYS A 229 -2.57 -10.01 0.04
C CYS A 229 -3.88 -10.19 0.83
N ARG A 230 -4.81 -9.26 0.64
CA ARG A 230 -6.14 -9.27 1.23
C ARG A 230 -7.21 -9.15 0.16
N HIS A 231 -8.44 -9.50 0.52
CA HIS A 231 -9.59 -9.16 -0.30
C HIS A 231 -9.87 -7.66 -0.14
N MET A 232 -9.66 -6.92 -1.21
CA MET A 232 -9.90 -5.49 -1.29
C MET A 232 -11.11 -5.20 -2.16
N GLN A 233 -12.03 -4.40 -1.64
CA GLN A 233 -13.15 -3.92 -2.42
C GLN A 233 -12.72 -2.66 -3.19
N GLY A 234 -12.82 -2.71 -4.51
CA GLY A 234 -12.54 -1.60 -5.41
C GLY A 234 -13.77 -1.25 -6.26
N ARG A 235 -13.64 -0.25 -7.13
CA ARG A 235 -14.72 0.16 -8.06
C ARG A 235 -15.17 -0.97 -9.00
N GLN A 236 -14.31 -1.93 -9.30
CA GLN A 236 -14.56 -3.08 -10.20
C GLN A 236 -14.87 -4.37 -9.43
N GLY A 237 -15.34 -4.27 -8.18
CA GLY A 237 -15.62 -5.41 -7.32
C GLY A 237 -14.45 -5.83 -6.42
N THR A 238 -14.59 -6.99 -5.78
CA THR A 238 -13.59 -7.53 -4.85
C THR A 238 -12.45 -8.20 -5.61
N HIS A 239 -11.22 -7.94 -5.20
CA HIS A 239 -10.01 -8.54 -5.77
C HIS A 239 -8.95 -8.80 -4.69
N ALA A 240 -8.04 -9.74 -4.98
CA ALA A 240 -6.84 -9.90 -4.19
C ALA A 240 -5.94 -8.68 -4.39
N GLY A 241 -5.55 -8.01 -3.31
CA GLY A 241 -4.83 -6.74 -3.42
C GLY A 241 -4.18 -6.28 -2.13
N TYR A 242 -3.65 -5.09 -2.22
CA TYR A 242 -2.98 -4.37 -1.14
C TYR A 242 -3.51 -2.95 -1.04
N ASN A 243 -3.39 -2.36 0.12
CA ASN A 243 -3.66 -0.96 0.36
C ASN A 243 -2.34 -0.18 0.28
N VAL A 244 -2.21 0.66 -0.74
CA VAL A 244 -1.04 1.52 -0.94
C VAL A 244 -1.32 2.85 -0.28
N GLN A 245 -0.54 3.21 0.71
CA GLN A 245 -0.58 4.50 1.39
C GLN A 245 0.48 5.43 0.80
N THR A 246 0.12 6.67 0.55
CA THR A 246 1.02 7.67 -0.02
C THR A 246 0.87 8.99 0.72
N VAL A 247 2.01 9.60 1.05
CA VAL A 247 2.07 10.94 1.64
C VAL A 247 2.71 11.89 0.65
N VAL A 248 2.05 12.99 0.38
CA VAL A 248 2.41 13.95 -0.67
C VAL A 248 2.62 15.34 -0.07
N ASP A 249 3.68 16.02 -0.51
CA ASP A 249 3.95 17.42 -0.13
C ASP A 249 3.03 18.40 -0.86
N ASP A 250 2.59 19.45 -0.16
CA ASP A 250 1.68 20.45 -0.71
C ASP A 250 2.31 21.31 -1.84
N ARG A 251 3.60 21.62 -1.77
CA ARG A 251 4.23 22.57 -2.69
C ARG A 251 4.08 22.14 -4.14
N HIS A 252 4.65 21.02 -4.52
CA HIS A 252 4.68 20.53 -5.90
C HIS A 252 4.02 19.18 -6.12
N GLY A 253 3.41 18.59 -5.09
CA GLY A 253 2.76 17.28 -5.19
C GLY A 253 3.75 16.12 -5.34
N LEU A 254 4.97 16.26 -4.80
CA LEU A 254 5.97 15.19 -4.74
C LEU A 254 5.66 14.21 -3.61
N ILE A 255 5.91 12.93 -3.84
CA ILE A 255 5.69 11.88 -2.85
C ILE A 255 6.81 11.93 -1.82
N VAL A 256 6.44 12.09 -0.55
CA VAL A 256 7.36 12.05 0.61
C VAL A 256 7.49 10.65 1.18
N GLN A 257 6.38 9.90 1.15
CA GLN A 257 6.33 8.53 1.67
C GLN A 257 5.39 7.69 0.81
N SER A 258 5.75 6.45 0.59
CA SER A 258 4.88 5.43 0.00
C SER A 258 5.11 4.10 0.71
N ASP A 259 4.05 3.53 1.25
CA ASP A 259 4.08 2.21 1.90
C ASP A 259 2.92 1.35 1.43
N VAL A 260 3.02 0.06 1.65
CA VAL A 260 1.99 -0.91 1.35
C VAL A 260 1.61 -1.64 2.63
N VAL A 261 0.33 -1.63 2.94
CA VAL A 261 -0.19 -2.24 4.16
C VAL A 261 -1.22 -3.33 3.85
N GLY A 262 -1.38 -4.25 4.80
CA GLY A 262 -2.38 -5.31 4.73
C GLY A 262 -3.78 -4.86 5.18
N ASP A 263 -3.92 -3.65 5.72
CA ASP A 263 -5.19 -3.14 6.22
C ASP A 263 -6.17 -2.86 5.08
N VAL A 264 -7.38 -3.37 5.20
CA VAL A 264 -8.42 -3.21 4.15
C VAL A 264 -8.93 -1.77 4.08
N ASN A 265 -8.88 -1.03 5.19
CA ASN A 265 -9.28 0.37 5.28
C ASN A 265 -8.12 1.27 5.76
N ASP A 266 -8.29 2.58 5.62
CA ASP A 266 -7.26 3.57 5.87
C ASP A 266 -7.26 4.08 7.32
N ARG A 267 -8.25 3.66 8.12
CA ARG A 267 -8.56 4.19 9.44
C ARG A 267 -7.37 4.24 10.42
N HIS A 268 -6.47 3.26 10.32
CA HIS A 268 -5.33 3.12 11.22
C HIS A 268 -4.01 3.62 10.61
N GLN A 269 -4.05 4.36 9.49
CA GLN A 269 -2.84 4.68 8.75
C GLN A 269 -2.32 6.11 8.95
N LEU A 270 -3.11 7.06 9.48
CA LEU A 270 -2.69 8.45 9.58
C LEU A 270 -1.38 8.63 10.38
N ALA A 271 -1.33 8.17 11.61
CA ALA A 271 -0.16 8.36 12.47
C ALA A 271 1.10 7.63 11.96
N PRO A 272 1.05 6.31 11.59
CA PRO A 272 2.24 5.64 11.11
C PRO A 272 2.77 6.22 9.79
N GLN A 273 1.90 6.62 8.85
CA GLN A 273 2.34 7.21 7.59
C GLN A 273 2.92 8.62 7.79
N THR A 274 2.36 9.41 8.70
CA THR A 274 2.92 10.72 9.07
C THR A 274 4.29 10.59 9.70
N ALA A 275 4.46 9.64 10.61
CA ALA A 275 5.74 9.39 11.28
C ALA A 275 6.84 8.97 10.27
N GLN A 276 6.52 8.07 9.33
CA GLN A 276 7.46 7.67 8.29
C GLN A 276 7.79 8.82 7.33
N ALA A 277 6.81 9.64 6.96
CA ALA A 277 7.04 10.82 6.13
C ALA A 277 7.98 11.81 6.82
N ASN A 278 7.78 12.08 8.11
CA ASN A 278 8.67 12.92 8.91
C ASN A 278 10.10 12.37 8.99
N ALA A 279 10.24 11.04 9.12
CA ALA A 279 11.55 10.37 9.09
C ALA A 279 12.27 10.52 7.74
N ASN A 280 11.53 10.47 6.63
CA ASN A 280 12.07 10.71 5.29
C ASN A 280 12.49 12.18 5.10
N LEU A 281 11.69 13.11 5.62
CA LEU A 281 11.98 14.55 5.60
C LEU A 281 13.14 14.95 6.54
N GLY A 282 13.39 14.16 7.58
CA GLY A 282 14.35 14.50 8.65
C GLY A 282 13.84 15.62 9.58
N LYS A 283 12.57 16.00 9.49
CA LYS A 283 11.91 17.00 10.33
C LYS A 283 10.41 16.72 10.44
N PRO A 284 9.74 17.15 11.53
CA PRO A 284 8.28 17.06 11.61
C PRO A 284 7.61 18.04 10.64
N CYS A 285 6.51 17.61 10.03
CA CYS A 285 5.61 18.51 9.32
C CYS A 285 4.82 19.36 10.32
N ARG A 286 4.19 20.46 9.85
CA ARG A 286 3.33 21.32 10.68
C ARG A 286 1.87 20.90 10.61
N THR A 287 1.45 20.40 9.46
CA THR A 287 0.06 20.04 9.20
C THR A 287 -0.01 18.74 8.41
N VAL A 288 -0.91 17.86 8.78
CA VAL A 288 -1.27 16.68 8.00
C VAL A 288 -2.76 16.72 7.66
N CYS A 289 -3.09 16.44 6.41
CA CYS A 289 -4.47 16.42 5.92
C CYS A 289 -4.78 15.05 5.28
N ALA A 290 -5.93 14.50 5.62
CA ALA A 290 -6.42 13.25 5.03
C ALA A 290 -7.95 13.27 4.85
N ASP A 291 -8.50 12.28 4.16
CA ASP A 291 -9.95 12.17 4.00
C ASP A 291 -10.65 11.59 5.25
N ALA A 292 -11.98 11.50 5.17
CA ALA A 292 -12.80 10.96 6.24
C ALA A 292 -12.56 9.46 6.51
N GLY A 293 -11.88 8.74 5.62
CA GLY A 293 -11.46 7.35 5.82
C GLY A 293 -10.44 7.19 6.96
N TYR A 294 -9.72 8.28 7.31
CA TYR A 294 -8.74 8.34 8.39
C TYR A 294 -9.33 8.83 9.73
N ASP A 295 -10.66 8.78 9.88
CA ASP A 295 -11.33 9.16 11.14
C ASP A 295 -11.04 8.12 12.23
N HIS A 296 -10.02 8.41 13.05
CA HIS A 296 -9.64 7.61 14.19
C HIS A 296 -9.01 8.47 15.30
N ASN A 297 -9.73 8.63 16.41
CA ASN A 297 -9.37 9.55 17.50
C ASN A 297 -7.96 9.32 18.05
N ARG A 298 -7.55 8.06 18.25
CA ARG A 298 -6.22 7.76 18.79
C ARG A 298 -5.12 8.27 17.85
N HIS A 299 -5.23 8.01 16.55
CA HIS A 299 -4.23 8.48 15.58
C HIS A 299 -4.21 9.99 15.46
N TRP A 300 -5.37 10.65 15.58
CA TRP A 300 -5.41 12.10 15.63
C TRP A 300 -4.67 12.62 16.87
N LYS A 301 -4.94 12.02 18.04
CA LYS A 301 -4.25 12.37 19.28
C LYS A 301 -2.75 12.13 19.19
N ASP A 302 -2.31 10.97 18.72
CA ASP A 302 -0.89 10.61 18.58
C ASP A 302 -0.12 11.62 17.68
N VAL A 303 -0.79 12.16 16.65
CA VAL A 303 -0.22 13.17 15.75
C VAL A 303 -0.24 14.56 16.37
N GLU A 304 -1.34 14.95 17.02
CA GLU A 304 -1.46 16.26 17.69
C GLU A 304 -0.48 16.39 18.88
N GLU A 305 -0.22 15.32 19.60
CA GLU A 305 0.77 15.30 20.71
C GLU A 305 2.21 15.55 20.21
N GLN A 306 2.48 15.32 18.92
CA GLN A 306 3.74 15.69 18.28
C GLN A 306 3.77 17.15 17.80
N GLY A 307 2.74 17.95 18.09
CA GLY A 307 2.63 19.34 17.67
C GLY A 307 2.22 19.49 16.19
N ILE A 308 1.69 18.45 15.55
CA ILE A 308 1.28 18.44 14.16
C ILE A 308 -0.23 18.62 14.06
N ALA A 309 -0.66 19.66 13.36
CA ALA A 309 -2.07 19.99 13.17
C ALA A 309 -2.77 18.98 12.25
N VAL A 310 -3.80 18.29 12.74
CA VAL A 310 -4.61 17.35 11.94
C VAL A 310 -5.78 18.05 11.28
N VAL A 311 -5.91 17.92 9.95
CA VAL A 311 -7.04 18.41 9.15
C VAL A 311 -7.72 17.24 8.47
N VAL A 312 -8.77 16.72 9.09
CA VAL A 312 -9.58 15.61 8.59
C VAL A 312 -11.05 15.99 8.78
N LYS A 313 -11.90 15.62 7.81
CA LYS A 313 -13.36 15.75 7.99
C LYS A 313 -13.83 14.64 8.93
N PRO A 314 -14.26 14.96 10.16
CA PRO A 314 -14.81 13.94 11.03
C PRO A 314 -16.10 13.35 10.46
N ASN A 315 -16.27 12.03 10.60
CA ASN A 315 -17.52 11.38 10.26
C ASN A 315 -18.61 11.72 11.28
N ASP A 316 -19.84 11.88 10.81
CA ASP A 316 -20.98 12.11 11.68
C ASP A 316 -21.18 10.90 12.61
N GLN A 317 -21.29 11.18 13.90
CA GLN A 317 -21.41 10.15 14.94
C GLN A 317 -22.87 10.00 15.36
N GLY A 318 -23.57 9.12 14.69
CA GLY A 318 -24.91 8.71 15.11
C GLY A 318 -26.05 9.15 14.18
N PRO A 319 -27.28 8.76 14.51
CA PRO A 319 -28.43 9.11 13.69
C PRO A 319 -28.68 10.62 13.72
N SER A 320 -28.99 11.18 12.56
CA SER A 320 -29.49 12.54 12.46
C SER A 320 -30.82 12.69 13.20
N GLY A 321 -30.95 13.70 14.04
CA GLY A 321 -32.17 13.96 14.80
C GLY A 321 -32.00 15.10 15.80
N PRO A 322 -33.07 15.56 16.42
CA PRO A 322 -33.03 16.71 17.31
C PRO A 322 -32.28 16.45 18.64
N PHE A 323 -31.89 15.21 18.92
CA PHE A 323 -31.12 14.83 20.10
C PHE A 323 -29.91 13.98 19.73
N THR A 324 -29.01 14.56 18.92
CA THR A 324 -27.72 13.98 18.62
C THR A 324 -26.78 13.98 19.81
N LYS A 325 -25.74 13.18 19.78
CA LYS A 325 -24.76 13.08 20.86
C LYS A 325 -24.14 14.42 21.24
N ASP A 326 -23.95 15.31 20.31
CA ASP A 326 -23.29 16.62 20.48
C ASP A 326 -24.08 17.57 21.39
N GLN A 327 -25.38 17.31 21.58
CA GLN A 327 -26.22 18.06 22.50
C GLN A 327 -26.12 17.58 23.96
N PHE A 328 -25.45 16.45 24.16
CA PHE A 328 -25.20 15.91 25.51
C PHE A 328 -23.81 16.37 25.97
N ARG A 329 -23.76 17.29 26.90
CA ARG A 329 -22.52 17.85 27.44
C ARG A 329 -21.81 16.84 28.34
N PHE A 330 -20.58 16.52 28.06
CA PHE A 330 -19.74 15.71 28.93
C PHE A 330 -19.14 16.56 30.06
N ASP A 331 -19.31 16.13 31.29
CA ASP A 331 -18.69 16.68 32.48
C ASP A 331 -17.52 15.76 32.90
N ALA A 332 -16.30 16.22 32.63
CA ALA A 332 -15.11 15.43 32.91
C ALA A 332 -14.78 15.28 34.39
N GLN A 333 -15.22 16.24 35.24
CA GLN A 333 -15.00 16.18 36.69
C GLN A 333 -15.88 15.13 37.34
N ARG A 334 -17.13 15.01 36.88
CA ARG A 334 -18.13 14.06 37.39
C ARG A 334 -18.16 12.76 36.61
N ASP A 335 -17.40 12.64 35.52
CA ASP A 335 -17.44 11.50 34.61
C ASP A 335 -18.86 11.11 34.20
N CYS A 336 -19.64 12.08 33.71
CA CYS A 336 -21.04 11.89 33.31
C CYS A 336 -21.40 12.78 32.12
N TYR A 337 -22.47 12.42 31.42
CA TYR A 337 -23.11 13.30 30.43
C TYR A 337 -24.32 14.00 31.06
N VAL A 338 -24.54 15.24 30.68
CA VAL A 338 -25.76 16.00 31.00
C VAL A 338 -26.62 16.07 29.74
N CYS A 339 -27.84 15.55 29.78
CA CYS A 339 -28.75 15.64 28.64
C CYS A 339 -29.29 17.08 28.47
N PRO A 340 -29.85 17.45 27.31
CA PRO A 340 -30.37 18.79 27.06
C PRO A 340 -31.45 19.27 28.06
N VAL A 341 -32.12 18.35 28.78
CA VAL A 341 -33.12 18.63 29.82
C VAL A 341 -32.50 18.66 31.23
N GLY A 342 -31.17 18.51 31.36
CA GLY A 342 -30.47 18.60 32.64
C GLY A 342 -30.29 17.28 33.40
N ASN A 343 -30.80 16.15 32.90
CA ASN A 343 -30.62 14.87 33.57
C ASN A 343 -29.25 14.27 33.34
N LEU A 344 -28.71 13.54 34.34
CA LEU A 344 -27.39 12.94 34.30
C LEU A 344 -27.44 11.53 33.70
N LEU A 345 -26.47 11.23 32.82
CA LEU A 345 -26.15 9.90 32.38
C LEU A 345 -24.79 9.53 32.99
N THR A 346 -24.77 8.52 33.83
CA THR A 346 -23.57 8.06 34.55
C THR A 346 -22.92 6.88 33.81
N TYR A 347 -21.65 6.67 34.07
CA TYR A 347 -20.94 5.51 33.55
C TYR A 347 -21.61 4.21 33.99
N ARG A 348 -21.81 3.31 33.05
CA ARG A 348 -22.44 2.00 33.32
C ARG A 348 -21.51 0.83 33.08
N SER A 349 -20.85 0.82 31.91
CA SER A 349 -19.99 -0.28 31.48
C SER A 349 -19.05 0.16 30.34
N THR A 350 -18.03 -0.65 30.10
CA THR A 350 -17.21 -0.52 28.89
C THR A 350 -17.46 -1.73 28.01
N ASP A 351 -17.78 -1.50 26.76
CA ASP A 351 -17.86 -2.54 25.76
C ASP A 351 -16.44 -3.09 25.49
N THR A 352 -16.21 -4.35 25.80
CA THR A 352 -14.87 -4.98 25.70
C THR A 352 -14.35 -5.08 24.28
N ARG A 353 -15.24 -5.13 23.29
CA ARG A 353 -14.86 -5.28 21.88
C ARG A 353 -14.53 -3.93 21.24
N SER A 354 -15.37 -2.92 21.47
CA SER A 354 -15.20 -1.58 20.90
C SER A 354 -14.41 -0.63 21.80
N GLN A 355 -14.20 -0.99 23.09
CA GLN A 355 -13.64 -0.13 24.12
C GLN A 355 -14.43 1.16 24.36
N HIS A 356 -15.70 1.21 23.93
CA HIS A 356 -16.57 2.33 24.15
C HIS A 356 -17.11 2.33 25.60
N ARG A 357 -17.00 3.46 26.26
CA ARG A 357 -17.59 3.66 27.59
C ARG A 357 -19.06 4.03 27.42
N ILE A 358 -19.97 3.26 28.01
CA ILE A 358 -21.40 3.45 27.91
C ILE A 358 -21.89 4.23 29.13
N TYR A 359 -22.53 5.35 28.88
CA TYR A 359 -23.18 6.20 29.87
C TYR A 359 -24.69 6.08 29.72
N SER A 360 -25.39 5.77 30.82
CA SER A 360 -26.84 5.55 30.84
C SER A 360 -27.50 6.53 31.77
N ILE A 361 -28.75 6.90 31.46
CA ILE A 361 -29.57 7.70 32.35
C ILE A 361 -29.66 7.05 33.73
N THR A 362 -29.57 7.83 34.79
CA THR A 362 -29.57 7.34 36.17
C THR A 362 -30.88 6.63 36.55
N SER A 363 -32.02 7.07 35.99
CA SER A 363 -33.31 6.39 36.13
C SER A 363 -34.08 6.42 34.82
N ALA A 364 -34.53 5.25 34.36
CA ALA A 364 -35.36 5.13 33.15
C ALA A 364 -36.71 5.91 33.28
N LYS A 365 -37.20 6.13 34.50
CA LYS A 365 -38.40 6.94 34.76
C LYS A 365 -38.25 8.37 34.24
N LEU A 366 -37.06 8.99 34.40
CA LEU A 366 -36.79 10.34 33.94
C LEU A 366 -36.93 10.48 32.39
N CYS A 367 -36.53 9.46 31.65
CA CYS A 367 -36.75 9.46 30.21
C CYS A 367 -38.20 9.15 29.83
N ARG A 368 -38.87 8.31 30.58
CA ARG A 368 -40.30 7.94 30.30
C ARG A 368 -41.24 9.11 30.48
N SER A 369 -40.99 9.96 31.47
CA SER A 369 -41.79 11.17 31.74
C SER A 369 -41.31 12.41 30.92
N CYS A 370 -40.23 12.29 30.17
CA CYS A 370 -39.69 13.41 29.42
C CYS A 370 -40.54 13.74 28.20
N VAL A 371 -40.87 15.03 28.02
CA VAL A 371 -41.63 15.53 26.87
C VAL A 371 -40.96 15.27 25.52
N HIS A 372 -39.63 15.17 25.52
CA HIS A 372 -38.83 14.91 24.32
C HIS A 372 -38.52 13.43 24.09
N ARG A 373 -39.13 12.51 24.81
CA ARG A 373 -38.82 11.08 24.74
C ARG A 373 -38.87 10.53 23.34
N GLN A 374 -39.95 10.79 22.60
CA GLN A 374 -40.15 10.25 21.23
C GLN A 374 -39.06 10.70 20.26
N ALA A 375 -38.57 11.93 20.38
CA ALA A 375 -37.54 12.50 19.56
C ALA A 375 -36.11 12.08 20.00
N CYS A 376 -35.94 11.73 21.31
CA CYS A 376 -34.65 11.43 21.91
C CYS A 376 -34.30 9.95 21.92
N THR A 377 -35.20 9.08 22.35
CA THR A 377 -34.92 7.63 22.47
C THR A 377 -36.19 6.77 22.42
N LYS A 378 -36.09 5.68 21.65
CA LYS A 378 -37.13 4.63 21.64
C LYS A 378 -36.93 3.57 22.72
N SER A 379 -35.76 3.60 23.40
CA SER A 379 -35.41 2.58 24.40
C SER A 379 -36.29 2.67 25.66
N TRP A 380 -36.79 1.53 26.11
CA TRP A 380 -37.54 1.44 27.38
C TRP A 380 -36.63 1.72 28.58
N SER A 381 -35.35 1.37 28.51
CA SER A 381 -34.34 1.63 29.55
C SER A 381 -33.81 3.08 29.56
N GLY A 382 -34.30 3.94 28.66
CA GLY A 382 -33.87 5.33 28.55
C GLY A 382 -32.68 5.55 27.59
N ARG A 383 -32.14 6.76 27.62
CA ARG A 383 -31.04 7.18 26.70
C ARG A 383 -29.69 6.64 27.19
N ASN A 384 -28.92 6.08 26.26
CA ASN A 384 -27.53 5.72 26.44
C ASN A 384 -26.66 6.53 25.48
N ILE A 385 -25.47 6.90 25.93
CA ILE A 385 -24.43 7.57 25.13
C ILE A 385 -23.19 6.70 25.20
N ALA A 386 -22.64 6.36 24.02
CA ALA A 386 -21.36 5.70 23.91
C ALA A 386 -20.25 6.75 23.74
N ARG A 387 -19.28 6.79 24.67
CA ARG A 387 -18.08 7.62 24.56
C ARG A 387 -16.96 6.79 23.94
N ILE A 388 -16.45 7.29 22.85
CA ILE A 388 -15.33 6.66 22.11
C ILE A 388 -14.02 7.02 22.83
N PRO A 389 -13.01 6.12 22.86
CA PRO A 389 -11.69 6.47 23.39
C PRO A 389 -11.12 7.73 22.71
N PHE A 390 -10.50 8.59 23.52
CA PHE A 390 -9.88 9.85 23.07
C PHE A 390 -10.86 10.80 22.35
N GLU A 391 -12.11 10.81 22.76
CA GLU A 391 -13.15 11.64 22.09
C GLU A 391 -12.90 13.15 22.24
N GLU A 392 -12.16 13.55 23.25
CA GLU A 392 -11.76 14.95 23.50
C GLU A 392 -11.00 15.59 22.36
N ILE A 393 -10.37 14.79 21.47
CA ILE A 393 -9.66 15.33 20.29
C ILE A 393 -10.61 15.79 19.17
N ARG A 394 -11.83 15.21 19.10
CA ARG A 394 -12.77 15.48 18.01
C ARG A 394 -13.18 16.95 17.88
N PRO A 395 -13.56 17.65 18.94
CA PRO A 395 -13.89 19.08 18.84
C PRO A 395 -12.73 19.92 18.29
N ILE A 396 -11.49 19.59 18.64
CA ILE A 396 -10.28 20.29 18.17
C ILE A 396 -10.11 20.09 16.67
N VAL A 397 -10.17 18.85 16.19
CA VAL A 397 -10.05 18.53 14.76
C VAL A 397 -11.23 19.09 13.97
N GLN A 398 -12.45 19.02 14.52
CA GLN A 398 -13.66 19.59 13.91
C GLN A 398 -13.54 21.12 13.74
N ALA A 399 -13.13 21.84 14.79
CA ALA A 399 -12.96 23.29 14.72
C ALA A 399 -11.88 23.68 13.71
N ARG A 400 -10.77 22.92 13.66
CA ARG A 400 -9.71 23.14 12.68
C ARG A 400 -10.19 22.85 11.27
N TYR A 401 -10.89 21.75 11.03
CA TYR A 401 -11.49 21.45 9.73
C TYR A 401 -12.45 22.56 9.27
N GLN A 402 -13.27 23.10 10.18
CA GLN A 402 -14.24 24.14 9.88
C GLN A 402 -13.63 25.54 9.72
N SER A 403 -12.40 25.76 10.17
CA SER A 403 -11.71 27.03 10.00
C SER A 403 -11.48 27.36 8.52
N ALA A 404 -11.40 28.65 8.17
CA ALA A 404 -11.12 29.08 6.80
C ALA A 404 -9.83 28.45 6.23
N THR A 405 -8.76 28.41 7.04
CA THR A 405 -7.50 27.77 6.67
C THR A 405 -7.66 26.25 6.47
N GLY A 406 -8.38 25.59 7.38
CA GLY A 406 -8.64 24.13 7.28
C GLY A 406 -9.41 23.77 6.01
N GLN A 407 -10.43 24.54 5.65
CA GLN A 407 -11.21 24.33 4.42
C GLN A 407 -10.35 24.51 3.16
N VAL A 408 -9.48 25.52 3.11
CA VAL A 408 -8.55 25.74 2.00
C VAL A 408 -7.56 24.58 1.87
N ILE A 409 -6.98 24.09 2.97
CA ILE A 409 -6.07 22.93 2.95
C ILE A 409 -6.82 21.69 2.48
N TYR A 410 -8.00 21.42 3.06
CA TYR A 410 -8.78 20.23 2.71
C TYR A 410 -9.21 20.21 1.23
N ALA A 411 -9.61 21.37 0.67
CA ALA A 411 -9.98 21.47 -0.74
C ALA A 411 -8.83 21.12 -1.70
N ARG A 412 -7.58 21.46 -1.33
CA ARG A 412 -6.39 21.13 -2.14
C ARG A 412 -6.04 19.65 -2.12
N ARG A 413 -6.45 18.91 -1.09
CA ARG A 413 -6.08 17.51 -0.88
C ARG A 413 -6.29 16.66 -2.14
N GLN A 414 -7.50 16.69 -2.69
CA GLN A 414 -7.88 15.81 -3.81
C GLN A 414 -6.94 15.97 -5.01
N SER A 415 -6.69 17.21 -5.44
CA SER A 415 -5.81 17.47 -6.59
C SER A 415 -4.36 17.02 -6.35
N LYS A 416 -3.88 17.08 -5.10
CA LYS A 416 -2.50 16.72 -4.75
C LYS A 416 -2.29 15.20 -4.71
N VAL A 417 -3.23 14.45 -4.13
CA VAL A 417 -3.06 13.00 -3.95
C VAL A 417 -3.53 12.19 -5.16
N GLU A 418 -4.49 12.67 -5.94
CA GLU A 418 -4.96 11.96 -7.14
C GLU A 418 -3.92 11.95 -8.26
N HIS A 419 -3.11 13.01 -8.37
CA HIS A 419 -2.10 13.13 -9.42
C HIS A 419 -1.03 12.02 -9.38
N PRO A 420 -0.37 11.69 -8.24
CA PRO A 420 0.56 10.56 -8.16
C PRO A 420 -0.09 9.22 -8.52
N PHE A 421 -1.28 8.94 -7.97
CA PHE A 421 -1.99 7.70 -8.27
C PHE A 421 -2.41 7.60 -9.74
N GLY A 422 -2.85 8.72 -10.32
CA GLY A 422 -3.19 8.79 -11.74
C GLY A 422 -1.98 8.51 -12.63
N HIS A 423 -0.84 9.11 -12.33
CA HIS A 423 0.41 8.90 -13.07
C HIS A 423 0.88 7.43 -12.97
N ILE A 424 0.95 6.87 -11.76
CA ILE A 424 1.39 5.48 -11.56
C ILE A 424 0.45 4.50 -12.30
N LYS A 425 -0.86 4.67 -12.18
CA LYS A 425 -1.83 3.74 -12.78
C LYS A 425 -1.97 3.89 -14.29
N ARG A 426 -1.94 5.11 -14.83
CA ARG A 426 -2.17 5.39 -16.25
C ARG A 426 -0.88 5.52 -17.04
N ASN A 427 0.04 6.39 -16.62
CA ASN A 427 1.26 6.69 -17.39
C ASN A 427 2.29 5.57 -17.28
N LEU A 428 2.51 5.04 -16.06
CA LEU A 428 3.39 3.89 -15.86
C LEU A 428 2.69 2.54 -16.11
N GLY A 429 1.38 2.53 -16.40
CA GLY A 429 0.60 1.34 -16.73
C GLY A 429 0.46 0.32 -15.60
N VAL A 430 0.53 0.75 -14.33
CA VAL A 430 0.53 -0.16 -13.18
C VAL A 430 -0.89 -0.50 -12.75
N GLN A 431 -1.46 -1.57 -13.30
CA GLN A 431 -2.78 -2.07 -12.94
C GLN A 431 -2.73 -3.04 -11.74
N ALA A 432 -1.61 -3.74 -11.58
CA ALA A 432 -1.35 -4.68 -10.50
C ALA A 432 0.14 -4.68 -10.16
N PHE A 433 0.48 -5.10 -8.95
CA PHE A 433 1.85 -5.37 -8.58
C PHE A 433 2.41 -6.55 -9.37
N LEU A 434 3.69 -6.51 -9.67
CA LEU A 434 4.42 -7.62 -10.28
C LEU A 434 5.02 -8.54 -9.22
N LEU A 435 5.50 -7.94 -8.13
CA LEU A 435 6.08 -8.66 -7.02
C LEU A 435 5.00 -9.21 -6.08
N ARG A 436 5.37 -10.20 -5.31
CA ARG A 436 4.53 -10.86 -4.31
C ARG A 436 5.11 -10.66 -2.92
N ARG A 437 4.27 -10.90 -1.92
CA ARG A 437 4.55 -10.69 -0.50
C ARG A 437 4.82 -9.22 -0.17
N LEU A 438 4.51 -8.85 1.03
CA LEU A 438 4.51 -7.45 1.47
C LEU A 438 5.88 -6.76 1.26
N ALA A 439 6.98 -7.45 1.57
CA ALA A 439 8.32 -6.88 1.37
C ALA A 439 8.63 -6.57 -0.11
N GLY A 440 8.26 -7.48 -1.03
CA GLY A 440 8.44 -7.26 -2.47
C GLY A 440 7.57 -6.13 -3.00
N VAL A 441 6.31 -6.09 -2.57
CA VAL A 441 5.34 -5.06 -3.01
C VAL A 441 5.71 -3.68 -2.48
N ARG A 442 6.24 -3.59 -1.26
CA ARG A 442 6.78 -2.34 -0.69
C ARG A 442 7.94 -1.79 -1.49
N ALA A 443 8.89 -2.65 -1.87
CA ALA A 443 10.01 -2.26 -2.73
C ALA A 443 9.52 -1.75 -4.10
N GLU A 444 8.55 -2.45 -4.69
CA GLU A 444 7.95 -2.04 -5.97
C GLU A 444 7.22 -0.69 -5.86
N ALA A 445 6.45 -0.47 -4.80
CA ALA A 445 5.76 0.80 -4.55
C ALA A 445 6.74 1.97 -4.36
N ALA A 446 7.83 1.76 -3.62
CA ALA A 446 8.87 2.76 -3.42
C ALA A 446 9.58 3.15 -4.72
N LEU A 447 9.90 2.17 -5.58
CA LEU A 447 10.46 2.43 -6.91
C LEU A 447 9.48 3.22 -7.80
N LEU A 448 8.20 2.86 -7.81
CA LEU A 448 7.17 3.57 -8.58
C LEU A 448 7.00 5.02 -8.10
N ALA A 449 7.02 5.24 -6.79
CA ALA A 449 6.98 6.57 -6.19
C ALA A 449 8.23 7.39 -6.55
N THR A 450 9.40 6.76 -6.55
CA THR A 450 10.66 7.40 -7.00
C THR A 450 10.58 7.79 -8.47
N CYS A 451 10.10 6.90 -9.34
CA CYS A 451 9.92 7.20 -10.78
C CYS A 451 8.96 8.36 -10.99
N PHE A 452 7.86 8.41 -10.25
CA PHE A 452 6.95 9.55 -10.27
C PHE A 452 7.66 10.86 -9.86
N ASN A 453 8.43 10.84 -8.77
CA ASN A 453 9.15 12.02 -8.30
C ASN A 453 10.18 12.50 -9.33
N ILE A 454 10.96 11.60 -9.94
CA ILE A 454 11.95 11.96 -10.97
C ILE A 454 11.24 12.57 -12.19
N ALA A 455 10.18 11.96 -12.68
CA ALA A 455 9.39 12.52 -13.79
C ALA A 455 8.82 13.90 -13.43
N ARG A 456 8.36 14.08 -12.19
CA ARG A 456 7.85 15.36 -11.70
C ARG A 456 8.95 16.41 -11.57
N MET A 457 10.15 16.05 -11.09
CA MET A 457 11.32 16.94 -11.07
C MET A 457 11.68 17.44 -12.48
N MET A 458 11.72 16.54 -13.46
CA MET A 458 11.98 16.91 -14.86
C MET A 458 10.92 17.88 -15.40
N THR A 459 9.64 17.66 -15.07
CA THR A 459 8.55 18.54 -15.48
C THR A 459 8.64 19.92 -14.84
N LEU A 460 9.07 20.01 -13.57
CA LEU A 460 9.13 21.26 -12.80
C LEU A 460 10.37 22.11 -13.13
N VAL A 461 11.49 21.46 -13.38
CA VAL A 461 12.80 22.14 -13.48
C VAL A 461 13.34 22.14 -14.92
N GLY A 462 12.91 21.18 -15.75
CA GLY A 462 13.49 20.89 -17.05
C GLY A 462 14.78 20.06 -16.95
N VAL A 463 15.03 19.21 -17.96
CA VAL A 463 16.17 18.27 -17.97
C VAL A 463 17.51 19.04 -17.95
N GLY A 464 17.66 20.05 -18.81
CA GLY A 464 18.91 20.82 -18.92
C GLY A 464 19.30 21.56 -17.64
N THR A 465 18.31 21.98 -16.81
CA THR A 465 18.56 22.64 -15.51
C THR A 465 18.72 21.63 -14.37
N LEU A 466 18.00 20.50 -14.42
CA LEU A 466 18.01 19.49 -13.36
C LEU A 466 19.32 18.71 -13.36
N LEU A 467 19.83 18.35 -14.51
CA LEU A 467 21.01 17.50 -14.67
C LEU A 467 22.28 18.07 -13.99
N PRO A 468 22.66 19.35 -14.20
CA PRO A 468 23.79 19.93 -13.46
C PRO A 468 23.56 19.94 -11.94
N LYS A 469 22.34 20.24 -11.50
CA LYS A 469 22.00 20.27 -10.07
C LYS A 469 22.10 18.88 -9.42
N LEU A 470 21.73 17.82 -10.11
CA LEU A 470 21.90 16.45 -9.62
C LEU A 470 23.39 16.07 -9.49
N ARG A 471 24.24 16.53 -10.39
CA ARG A 471 25.68 16.24 -10.34
C ARG A 471 26.43 16.96 -9.21
N THR A 472 25.83 17.98 -8.62
CA THR A 472 26.43 18.79 -7.56
C THR A 472 25.71 18.67 -6.20
N ALA A 473 24.61 17.93 -6.11
CA ALA A 473 23.79 17.75 -4.90
C ALA A 473 24.33 16.65 -3.99
#